data_b828b0c9cdafe05949ab418319f962b7
#
_entry.id   b828b0c9cdafe05949ab418319f962b7
#
_cell.length_a   1.000
_cell.length_b   1.000
_cell.length_c   1.000
_cell.angle_alpha   90.00
_cell.angle_beta   90.00
_cell.angle_gamma   90.00
#
_symmetry.space_group_name_H-M   'P 1'
#
loop_
_entity.id
_entity.type
_entity.pdbx_description
1 polymer ?
#
loop_
_entity_poly.entity_id
_entity_poly.type
_entity_poly.pdbx_seq_one_letter_code
_entity_poly.pdbx_strand_id
1 'polypeptide(L)'
;MMIEFRNVAHSYGKKDVFRNLNMMLRKNKLTCLLGGSGCGKTTVLRLIAGLEKPLSGEILISGKIVSESNRIIVQPHKRNIGFIFQDLALWPHFTVYKNIAFGLEERKSRNTKNKVFEMLDFFGIDELADKYPHQLSGGQKQLVAIARALVLNPEILLMDEPLANLDVKLKRKILNHIEKLKQDFNLTIIYVTHDHKEAFAVSDEIVVMNSGKIEAAGTAEEIKKSENEFVKYFLEF
;
A
#
# COMPACT_ATOMS: atom_id res chain seq x y z
N MET A 1 -11.31 -4.07 13.57
CA MET A 1 -10.52 -2.90 13.14
C MET A 1 -9.10 -3.34 12.92
N MET A 2 -8.40 -2.84 11.91
CA MET A 2 -7.03 -3.29 11.61
C MET A 2 -6.00 -2.21 11.93
N ILE A 3 -6.24 -0.98 11.48
CA ILE A 3 -5.32 0.14 11.70
C ILE A 3 -6.11 1.32 12.24
N GLU A 4 -5.56 2.00 13.24
CA GLU A 4 -6.19 3.17 13.85
C GLU A 4 -5.14 4.27 14.10
N PHE A 5 -5.47 5.48 13.71
CA PHE A 5 -4.75 6.72 13.99
C PHE A 5 -5.54 7.51 15.03
N ARG A 6 -4.92 7.86 16.15
CA ARG A 6 -5.51 8.65 17.22
C ARG A 6 -4.74 9.95 17.41
N ASN A 7 -5.34 11.05 17.04
CA ASN A 7 -4.82 12.41 17.20
C ASN A 7 -3.37 12.56 16.66
N VAL A 8 -3.08 11.91 15.52
CA VAL A 8 -1.71 11.85 14.98
C VAL A 8 -1.34 13.17 14.34
N ALA A 9 -0.21 13.74 14.78
CA ALA A 9 0.46 14.85 14.11
C ALA A 9 1.78 14.38 13.47
N HIS A 10 2.10 14.95 12.31
CA HIS A 10 3.37 14.71 11.63
C HIS A 10 3.78 15.90 10.77
N SER A 11 5.08 16.17 10.69
CA SER A 11 5.65 17.22 9.83
C SER A 11 7.02 16.81 9.27
N TYR A 12 7.36 17.34 8.12
CA TYR A 12 8.71 17.30 7.54
C TYR A 12 9.35 18.67 7.71
N GLY A 13 10.27 18.77 8.68
CA GLY A 13 10.87 20.04 9.06
C GLY A 13 9.81 21.05 9.53
N LYS A 14 9.66 22.18 8.81
CA LYS A 14 8.66 23.22 9.13
C LYS A 14 7.30 23.00 8.47
N LYS A 15 7.16 21.99 7.58
CA LYS A 15 5.92 21.75 6.84
C LYS A 15 5.07 20.72 7.56
N ASP A 16 3.95 21.15 8.14
CA ASP A 16 2.96 20.25 8.71
C ASP A 16 2.30 19.42 7.60
N VAL A 17 2.22 18.10 7.84
CA VAL A 17 1.47 17.17 7.00
C VAL A 17 0.13 16.88 7.66
N PHE A 18 0.17 16.52 8.94
CA PHE A 18 -1.02 16.29 9.77
C PHE A 18 -0.87 17.06 11.09
N ARG A 19 -1.97 17.65 11.56
CA ARG A 19 -2.03 18.25 12.91
C ARG A 19 -2.80 17.42 13.90
N ASN A 20 -3.83 16.71 13.43
CA ASN A 20 -4.72 15.88 14.25
C ASN A 20 -5.44 14.86 13.38
N LEU A 21 -4.69 13.91 12.80
CA LEU A 21 -5.29 12.88 11.95
C LEU A 21 -5.91 11.80 12.84
N ASN A 22 -7.22 11.58 12.64
CA ASN A 22 -7.97 10.48 13.20
C ASN A 22 -8.52 9.64 12.05
N MET A 23 -8.20 8.34 12.00
CA MET A 23 -8.59 7.46 10.90
C MET A 23 -8.68 6.03 11.38
N MET A 24 -9.65 5.29 10.87
CA MET A 24 -9.84 3.87 11.14
C MET A 24 -9.95 3.09 9.84
N LEU A 25 -9.11 2.06 9.67
CA LEU A 25 -9.10 1.19 8.49
C LEU A 25 -9.50 -0.22 8.90
N ARG A 26 -10.44 -0.79 8.15
CA ARG A 26 -11.05 -2.09 8.50
C ARG A 26 -10.18 -3.26 8.06
N LYS A 27 -10.27 -4.37 8.81
CA LYS A 27 -9.60 -5.63 8.48
C LYS A 27 -10.22 -6.26 7.24
N ASN A 28 -9.39 -6.92 6.41
CA ASN A 28 -9.80 -7.65 5.21
C ASN A 28 -10.59 -6.79 4.20
N LYS A 29 -10.27 -5.50 4.15
CA LYS A 29 -10.84 -4.54 3.20
C LYS A 29 -9.72 -3.91 2.38
N LEU A 30 -10.05 -3.54 1.16
CA LEU A 30 -9.24 -2.65 0.36
C LEU A 30 -9.75 -1.22 0.59
N THR A 31 -8.97 -0.43 1.31
CA THR A 31 -9.22 0.99 1.52
C THR A 31 -8.32 1.81 0.61
N CYS A 32 -8.91 2.63 -0.24
CA CYS A 32 -8.16 3.57 -1.08
C CYS A 32 -8.03 4.93 -0.38
N LEU A 33 -6.79 5.42 -0.26
CA LEU A 33 -6.52 6.81 0.11
C LEU A 33 -6.42 7.62 -1.19
N LEU A 34 -7.41 8.47 -1.43
CA LEU A 34 -7.57 9.26 -2.65
C LEU A 34 -7.36 10.74 -2.35
N GLY A 35 -6.68 11.47 -3.23
CA GLY A 35 -6.46 12.92 -3.06
C GLY A 35 -5.32 13.45 -3.92
N GLY A 36 -5.17 14.77 -3.97
CA GLY A 36 -4.12 15.43 -4.74
C GLY A 36 -2.70 15.14 -4.24
N SER A 37 -1.70 15.49 -5.04
CA SER A 37 -0.29 15.36 -4.66
C SER A 37 0.02 16.20 -3.42
N GLY A 38 0.79 15.62 -2.49
CA GLY A 38 1.24 16.30 -1.27
C GLY A 38 0.19 16.42 -0.16
N CYS A 39 -1.00 15.81 -0.27
CA CYS A 39 -2.01 15.82 0.80
C CYS A 39 -1.72 14.86 1.97
N GLY A 40 -0.66 14.04 1.87
CA GLY A 40 -0.18 13.20 2.99
C GLY A 40 -0.39 11.70 2.84
N LYS A 41 -0.94 11.18 1.72
CA LYS A 41 -1.22 9.75 1.50
C LYS A 41 -0.01 8.84 1.73
N THR A 42 1.11 9.12 1.05
CA THR A 42 2.38 8.41 1.24
C THR A 42 2.87 8.45 2.68
N THR A 43 2.67 9.61 3.36
CA THR A 43 3.03 9.75 4.77
C THR A 43 2.20 8.85 5.66
N VAL A 44 0.90 8.67 5.38
CA VAL A 44 0.05 7.68 6.08
C VAL A 44 0.65 6.28 5.94
N LEU A 45 1.00 5.86 4.71
CA LEU A 45 1.61 4.54 4.50
C LEU A 45 2.94 4.39 5.26
N ARG A 46 3.81 5.39 5.22
CA ARG A 46 5.10 5.35 5.93
C ARG A 46 4.94 5.27 7.44
N LEU A 47 3.96 5.98 8.00
CA LEU A 47 3.62 5.91 9.43
C LEU A 47 3.09 4.51 9.80
N ILE A 48 2.19 3.91 9.00
CA ILE A 48 1.70 2.53 9.21
C ILE A 48 2.87 1.53 9.17
N ALA A 49 3.74 1.67 8.18
CA ALA A 49 4.90 0.79 8.01
C ALA A 49 5.96 0.97 9.13
N GLY A 50 5.93 2.09 9.87
CA GLY A 50 6.96 2.46 10.86
C GLY A 50 8.26 2.94 10.23
N LEU A 51 8.20 3.42 8.99
CA LEU A 51 9.30 4.11 8.30
C LEU A 51 9.41 5.56 8.74
N GLU A 52 8.30 6.10 9.26
CA GLU A 52 8.21 7.42 9.89
C GLU A 52 7.60 7.27 11.28
N LYS A 53 7.86 8.23 12.16
CA LYS A 53 7.30 8.30 13.50
C LYS A 53 6.35 9.48 13.63
N PRO A 54 5.22 9.34 14.36
CA PRO A 54 4.35 10.47 14.62
C PRO A 54 5.03 11.47 15.57
N LEU A 55 4.79 12.77 15.41
CA LEU A 55 5.22 13.77 16.38
C LEU A 55 4.42 13.69 17.68
N SER A 56 3.11 13.45 17.54
CA SER A 56 2.20 13.22 18.66
C SER A 56 1.10 12.24 18.23
N GLY A 57 0.30 11.78 19.21
CA GLY A 57 -0.74 10.80 18.98
C GLY A 57 -0.23 9.36 18.92
N GLU A 58 -1.11 8.45 18.54
CA GLU A 58 -0.87 7.02 18.56
C GLU A 58 -1.29 6.36 17.24
N ILE A 59 -0.55 5.34 16.83
CA ILE A 59 -0.90 4.46 15.72
C ILE A 59 -1.02 3.04 16.27
N LEU A 60 -2.17 2.41 16.04
CA LEU A 60 -2.44 1.05 16.46
C LEU A 60 -2.61 0.13 15.26
N ILE A 61 -2.13 -1.11 15.39
CA ILE A 61 -2.39 -2.22 14.46
C ILE A 61 -2.96 -3.37 15.27
N SER A 62 -4.12 -3.88 14.87
CA SER A 62 -4.85 -4.94 15.59
C SER A 62 -5.00 -4.65 17.09
N GLY A 63 -5.30 -3.39 17.44
CA GLY A 63 -5.49 -2.93 18.81
C GLY A 63 -4.21 -2.74 19.63
N LYS A 64 -3.03 -2.97 19.06
CA LYS A 64 -1.74 -2.78 19.72
C LYS A 64 -1.09 -1.48 19.25
N ILE A 65 -0.59 -0.66 20.16
CA ILE A 65 0.18 0.55 19.84
C ILE A 65 1.49 0.13 19.16
N VAL A 66 1.72 0.61 17.94
CA VAL A 66 2.93 0.33 17.14
C VAL A 66 3.84 1.55 17.00
N SER A 67 3.28 2.75 17.16
CA SER A 67 4.01 4.03 17.24
C SER A 67 3.24 5.01 18.11
N GLU A 68 3.93 5.82 18.89
CA GLU A 68 3.35 6.89 19.70
C GLU A 68 4.35 8.04 19.90
N SER A 69 3.87 9.26 20.00
CA SER A 69 4.61 10.44 20.52
C SER A 69 6.12 10.41 20.26
N ASN A 70 6.52 10.52 18.99
CA ASN A 70 7.91 10.56 18.52
C ASN A 70 8.69 9.23 18.69
N ARG A 71 7.99 8.08 18.90
CA ARG A 71 8.61 6.76 19.06
C ARG A 71 8.02 5.72 18.12
N ILE A 72 8.87 4.83 17.61
CA ILE A 72 8.49 3.59 16.94
C ILE A 72 8.57 2.48 17.99
N ILE A 73 7.42 1.96 18.45
CA ILE A 73 7.32 0.91 19.47
C ILE A 73 7.57 -0.46 18.83
N VAL A 74 6.95 -0.72 17.66
CA VAL A 74 7.16 -1.93 16.89
C VAL A 74 7.93 -1.59 15.63
N GLN A 75 9.12 -2.16 15.49
CA GLN A 75 9.99 -1.93 14.32
C GLN A 75 9.32 -2.40 13.02
N PRO A 76 9.62 -1.77 11.84
CA PRO A 76 8.99 -2.10 10.56
C PRO A 76 8.95 -3.60 10.24
N HIS A 77 10.08 -4.29 10.37
CA HIS A 77 10.21 -5.72 10.05
C HIS A 77 9.39 -6.66 10.96
N LYS A 78 8.85 -6.13 12.09
CA LYS A 78 8.00 -6.87 13.05
C LYS A 78 6.51 -6.58 12.88
N ARG A 79 6.11 -5.68 11.96
CA ARG A 79 4.71 -5.29 11.76
C ARG A 79 3.91 -6.22 10.85
N ASN A 80 4.55 -7.22 10.25
CA ASN A 80 3.94 -8.14 9.27
C ASN A 80 3.22 -7.43 8.11
N ILE A 81 3.91 -6.45 7.53
CA ILE A 81 3.42 -5.57 6.47
C ILE A 81 4.24 -5.81 5.20
N GLY A 82 3.57 -6.00 4.06
CA GLY A 82 4.15 -5.86 2.73
C GLY A 82 4.04 -4.42 2.26
N PHE A 83 5.07 -3.88 1.63
CA PHE A 83 5.08 -2.51 1.11
C PHE A 83 5.51 -2.50 -0.36
N ILE A 84 4.71 -1.90 -1.21
CA ILE A 84 5.02 -1.63 -2.61
C ILE A 84 5.22 -0.12 -2.75
N PHE A 85 6.46 0.28 -3.01
CA PHE A 85 6.86 1.67 -3.21
C PHE A 85 6.51 2.14 -4.61
N GLN A 86 6.34 3.44 -4.80
CA GLN A 86 6.04 4.07 -6.09
C GLN A 86 7.09 3.77 -7.16
N ASP A 87 8.37 3.71 -6.78
CA ASP A 87 9.50 3.35 -7.64
C ASP A 87 9.78 1.83 -7.71
N LEU A 88 8.87 1.02 -7.10
CA LEU A 88 8.95 -0.43 -6.95
C LEU A 88 10.15 -0.92 -6.12
N ALA A 89 11.19 -0.13 -5.94
CA ALA A 89 12.40 -0.43 -5.17
C ALA A 89 12.95 -1.86 -5.43
N LEU A 90 12.96 -2.32 -6.68
CA LEU A 90 13.60 -3.60 -7.03
C LEU A 90 15.12 -3.45 -7.00
N TRP A 91 15.80 -4.43 -6.42
CA TRP A 91 17.27 -4.47 -6.43
C TRP A 91 17.78 -4.77 -7.85
N PRO A 92 18.47 -3.82 -8.51
CA PRO A 92 18.84 -3.95 -9.92
C PRO A 92 19.88 -5.04 -10.17
N HIS A 93 20.66 -5.40 -9.15
CA HIS A 93 21.72 -6.43 -9.20
C HIS A 93 21.20 -7.82 -8.81
N PHE A 94 19.93 -7.98 -8.46
CA PHE A 94 19.28 -9.25 -8.19
C PHE A 94 18.40 -9.67 -9.35
N THR A 95 18.35 -10.98 -9.63
CA THR A 95 17.34 -11.54 -10.54
C THR A 95 15.94 -11.40 -9.97
N VAL A 96 14.91 -11.68 -10.76
CA VAL A 96 13.51 -11.77 -10.31
C VAL A 96 13.39 -12.74 -9.13
N TYR A 97 13.91 -13.95 -9.30
CA TYR A 97 13.95 -14.95 -8.24
C TYR A 97 14.55 -14.39 -6.95
N LYS A 98 15.73 -13.78 -7.04
CA LYS A 98 16.46 -13.26 -5.85
C LYS A 98 15.75 -12.05 -5.22
N ASN A 99 15.12 -11.19 -6.01
CA ASN A 99 14.28 -10.11 -5.50
C ASN A 99 13.13 -10.64 -4.62
N ILE A 100 12.49 -11.74 -5.04
CA ILE A 100 11.39 -12.35 -4.28
C ILE A 100 11.92 -13.16 -3.09
N ALA A 101 12.99 -13.94 -3.29
CA ALA A 101 13.54 -14.84 -2.28
C ALA A 101 14.17 -14.13 -1.07
N PHE A 102 14.70 -12.92 -1.26
CA PHE A 102 15.51 -12.21 -0.27
C PHE A 102 14.90 -12.20 1.14
N GLY A 103 13.65 -11.79 1.26
CA GLY A 103 12.99 -11.71 2.57
C GLY A 103 12.78 -13.08 3.23
N LEU A 104 12.59 -14.14 2.45
CA LEU A 104 12.48 -15.52 2.95
C LEU A 104 13.84 -16.03 3.43
N GLU A 105 14.90 -15.72 2.70
CA GLU A 105 16.28 -16.10 3.06
C GLU A 105 16.72 -15.42 4.36
N GLU A 106 16.48 -14.10 4.51
CA GLU A 106 16.75 -13.36 5.75
C GLU A 106 15.99 -13.94 6.97
N ARG A 107 14.76 -14.43 6.74
CA ARG A 107 13.98 -15.12 7.78
C ARG A 107 14.39 -16.60 7.96
N LYS A 108 15.39 -17.10 7.22
CA LYS A 108 15.82 -18.51 7.21
C LYS A 108 14.64 -19.47 6.98
N SER A 109 13.73 -19.07 6.08
CA SER A 109 12.51 -19.82 5.79
C SER A 109 12.85 -21.16 5.15
N ARG A 110 12.17 -22.23 5.60
CA ARG A 110 12.22 -23.52 4.91
C ARG A 110 11.43 -23.42 3.59
N ASN A 111 11.84 -24.17 2.56
CA ASN A 111 11.19 -24.25 1.26
C ASN A 111 11.12 -22.90 0.49
N THR A 112 12.14 -22.04 0.63
CA THR A 112 12.21 -20.74 -0.07
C THR A 112 11.97 -20.90 -1.57
N LYS A 113 12.61 -21.89 -2.22
CA LYS A 113 12.46 -22.13 -3.67
C LYS A 113 10.99 -22.36 -4.06
N ASN A 114 10.30 -23.25 -3.37
CA ASN A 114 8.91 -23.57 -3.69
C ASN A 114 8.00 -22.34 -3.53
N LYS A 115 8.13 -21.60 -2.42
CA LYS A 115 7.34 -20.38 -2.17
C LYS A 115 7.55 -19.31 -3.23
N VAL A 116 8.79 -19.15 -3.70
CA VAL A 116 9.10 -18.19 -4.78
C VAL A 116 8.42 -18.63 -6.08
N PHE A 117 8.54 -19.91 -6.46
CA PHE A 117 7.93 -20.42 -7.69
C PHE A 117 6.40 -20.41 -7.62
N GLU A 118 5.79 -20.68 -6.46
CA GLU A 118 4.35 -20.50 -6.23
C GLU A 118 3.90 -19.06 -6.52
N MET A 119 4.69 -18.07 -6.10
CA MET A 119 4.39 -16.65 -6.40
C MET A 119 4.60 -16.32 -7.88
N LEU A 120 5.63 -16.84 -8.50
CA LEU A 120 5.91 -16.63 -9.92
C LEU A 120 4.78 -17.22 -10.79
N ASP A 121 4.35 -18.46 -10.50
CA ASP A 121 3.24 -19.14 -11.16
C ASP A 121 1.92 -18.38 -10.97
N PHE A 122 1.59 -17.97 -9.74
CA PHE A 122 0.39 -17.20 -9.44
C PHE A 122 0.27 -15.94 -10.32
N PHE A 123 1.40 -15.28 -10.61
CA PHE A 123 1.43 -14.10 -11.48
C PHE A 123 1.69 -14.41 -12.96
N GLY A 124 1.97 -15.67 -13.32
CA GLY A 124 2.30 -16.10 -14.69
C GLY A 124 3.58 -15.43 -15.20
N ILE A 125 4.64 -15.44 -14.40
CA ILE A 125 5.95 -14.83 -14.69
C ILE A 125 7.13 -15.77 -14.40
N ASP A 126 6.91 -17.09 -14.44
CA ASP A 126 7.93 -18.10 -14.14
C ASP A 126 9.16 -18.00 -15.05
N GLU A 127 8.90 -17.73 -16.33
CA GLU A 127 9.93 -17.59 -17.34
C GLU A 127 10.86 -16.38 -17.12
N LEU A 128 10.49 -15.52 -16.16
CA LEU A 128 11.27 -14.33 -15.82
C LEU A 128 12.21 -14.55 -14.63
N ALA A 129 12.21 -15.72 -13.99
CA ALA A 129 12.92 -16.00 -12.74
C ALA A 129 14.40 -15.58 -12.76
N ASP A 130 15.09 -15.83 -13.86
CA ASP A 130 16.53 -15.56 -14.03
C ASP A 130 16.81 -14.17 -14.62
N LYS A 131 15.79 -13.41 -15.00
CA LYS A 131 15.94 -12.06 -15.57
C LYS A 131 16.22 -11.02 -14.48
N TYR A 132 16.90 -9.96 -14.89
CA TYR A 132 17.15 -8.79 -14.04
C TYR A 132 16.09 -7.70 -14.27
N PRO A 133 15.86 -6.78 -13.32
CA PRO A 133 14.87 -5.72 -13.45
C PRO A 133 14.96 -4.88 -14.73
N HIS A 134 16.17 -4.60 -15.22
CA HIS A 134 16.36 -3.82 -16.46
C HIS A 134 15.89 -4.55 -17.74
N GLN A 135 15.67 -5.87 -17.67
CA GLN A 135 15.19 -6.71 -18.77
C GLN A 135 13.65 -6.85 -18.80
N LEU A 136 12.95 -6.24 -17.80
CA LEU A 136 11.52 -6.38 -17.62
C LEU A 136 10.76 -5.15 -18.13
N SER A 137 9.55 -5.38 -18.64
CA SER A 137 8.57 -4.31 -18.87
C SER A 137 8.11 -3.70 -17.54
N GLY A 138 7.50 -2.49 -17.57
CA GLY A 138 6.96 -1.83 -16.40
C GLY A 138 5.99 -2.72 -15.60
N GLY A 139 5.07 -3.39 -16.30
CA GLY A 139 4.11 -4.28 -15.66
C GLY A 139 4.74 -5.55 -15.08
N GLN A 140 5.74 -6.12 -15.74
CA GLN A 140 6.49 -7.25 -15.20
C GLN A 140 7.23 -6.85 -13.92
N LYS A 141 7.87 -5.66 -13.89
CA LYS A 141 8.48 -5.11 -12.66
C LYS A 141 7.46 -4.97 -11.54
N GLN A 142 6.25 -4.51 -11.86
CA GLN A 142 5.16 -4.37 -10.90
C GLN A 142 4.76 -5.71 -10.30
N LEU A 143 4.54 -6.74 -11.13
CA LEU A 143 4.21 -8.08 -10.65
C LEU A 143 5.31 -8.66 -9.75
N VAL A 144 6.57 -8.44 -10.09
CA VAL A 144 7.71 -8.86 -9.25
C VAL A 144 7.71 -8.12 -7.90
N ALA A 145 7.42 -6.82 -7.86
CA ALA A 145 7.34 -6.06 -6.62
C ALA A 145 6.18 -6.53 -5.73
N ILE A 146 5.03 -6.86 -6.34
CA ILE A 146 3.89 -7.44 -5.61
C ILE A 146 4.25 -8.83 -5.08
N ALA A 147 4.82 -9.72 -5.89
CA ALA A 147 5.25 -11.05 -5.49
C ALA A 147 6.24 -11.01 -4.33
N ARG A 148 7.23 -10.10 -4.38
CA ARG A 148 8.19 -9.87 -3.30
C ARG A 148 7.53 -9.44 -2.00
N ALA A 149 6.51 -8.58 -2.06
CA ALA A 149 5.79 -8.13 -0.87
C ALA A 149 4.94 -9.25 -0.26
N LEU A 150 4.35 -10.11 -1.09
CA LEU A 150 3.41 -11.16 -0.68
C LEU A 150 4.07 -12.46 -0.23
N VAL A 151 5.25 -12.81 -0.73
CA VAL A 151 5.92 -14.10 -0.44
C VAL A 151 6.17 -14.31 1.05
N LEU A 152 6.19 -13.23 1.84
CA LEU A 152 6.32 -13.26 3.30
C LEU A 152 4.99 -13.46 4.03
N ASN A 153 3.88 -13.60 3.30
CA ASN A 153 2.52 -13.75 3.81
C ASN A 153 2.14 -12.65 4.82
N PRO A 154 2.14 -11.36 4.41
CA PRO A 154 1.79 -10.27 5.29
C PRO A 154 0.29 -10.26 5.60
N GLU A 155 -0.11 -9.63 6.73
CA GLU A 155 -1.52 -9.35 7.04
C GLU A 155 -2.02 -8.05 6.40
N ILE A 156 -1.09 -7.13 6.15
CA ILE A 156 -1.36 -5.80 5.59
C ILE A 156 -0.48 -5.60 4.37
N LEU A 157 -1.07 -5.13 3.27
CA LEU A 157 -0.35 -4.74 2.07
C LEU A 157 -0.55 -3.24 1.83
N LEU A 158 0.54 -2.50 1.81
CA LEU A 158 0.57 -1.07 1.51
C LEU A 158 1.04 -0.86 0.08
N MET A 159 0.30 -0.09 -0.70
CA MET A 159 0.60 0.19 -2.10
C MET A 159 0.62 1.70 -2.34
N ASP A 160 1.78 2.25 -2.66
CA ASP A 160 1.97 3.69 -2.92
C ASP A 160 2.02 3.94 -4.41
N GLU A 161 0.93 4.45 -4.98
CA GLU A 161 0.75 4.72 -6.42
C GLU A 161 1.24 3.57 -7.34
N PRO A 162 0.81 2.32 -7.09
CA PRO A 162 1.43 1.15 -7.70
C PRO A 162 1.24 1.08 -9.22
N LEU A 163 0.30 1.82 -9.79
CA LEU A 163 -0.01 1.80 -11.22
C LEU A 163 0.41 3.08 -11.96
N ALA A 164 1.14 3.97 -11.29
CA ALA A 164 1.70 5.15 -11.94
C ALA A 164 2.55 4.71 -13.15
N ASN A 165 2.45 5.46 -14.25
CA ASN A 165 3.22 5.24 -15.48
C ASN A 165 2.94 3.94 -16.26
N LEU A 166 1.82 3.27 -16.00
CA LEU A 166 1.37 2.12 -16.77
C LEU A 166 0.26 2.51 -17.78
N ASP A 167 0.23 1.84 -18.92
CA ASP A 167 -0.87 2.00 -19.88
C ASP A 167 -2.19 1.42 -19.34
N VAL A 168 -3.32 1.86 -19.91
CA VAL A 168 -4.67 1.53 -19.43
C VAL A 168 -4.94 0.02 -19.42
N LYS A 169 -4.45 -0.72 -20.45
CA LYS A 169 -4.68 -2.17 -20.55
C LYS A 169 -3.93 -2.91 -19.45
N LEU A 170 -2.72 -2.49 -19.16
CA LEU A 170 -1.88 -3.09 -18.14
C LEU A 170 -2.39 -2.75 -16.73
N LYS A 171 -2.81 -1.49 -16.48
CA LYS A 171 -3.49 -1.10 -15.25
C LYS A 171 -4.66 -2.03 -14.94
N ARG A 172 -5.56 -2.24 -15.90
CA ARG A 172 -6.73 -3.12 -15.73
C ARG A 172 -6.33 -4.55 -15.39
N LYS A 173 -5.28 -5.09 -16.03
CA LYS A 173 -4.77 -6.44 -15.73
C LYS A 173 -4.28 -6.53 -14.27
N ILE A 174 -3.53 -5.53 -13.80
CA ILE A 174 -2.98 -5.53 -12.44
C ILE A 174 -4.09 -5.31 -11.40
N LEU A 175 -5.08 -4.43 -11.66
CA LEU A 175 -6.23 -4.26 -10.78
C LEU A 175 -6.99 -5.58 -10.56
N ASN A 176 -7.18 -6.36 -11.63
CA ASN A 176 -7.80 -7.69 -11.51
C ASN A 176 -6.96 -8.65 -10.63
N HIS A 177 -5.61 -8.57 -10.70
CA HIS A 177 -4.76 -9.35 -9.80
C HIS A 177 -4.90 -8.88 -8.34
N ILE A 178 -4.96 -7.56 -8.09
CA ILE A 178 -5.14 -7.01 -6.75
C ILE A 178 -6.47 -7.47 -6.13
N GLU A 179 -7.54 -7.53 -6.93
CA GLU A 179 -8.83 -8.02 -6.48
C GLU A 179 -8.78 -9.52 -6.11
N LYS A 180 -8.15 -10.35 -6.94
CA LYS A 180 -7.90 -11.76 -6.61
C LYS A 180 -7.07 -11.91 -5.34
N LEU A 181 -6.00 -11.14 -5.19
CA LEU A 181 -5.17 -11.15 -3.98
C LEU A 181 -5.98 -10.89 -2.72
N LYS A 182 -6.89 -9.92 -2.75
CA LYS A 182 -7.76 -9.63 -1.62
C LYS A 182 -8.60 -10.84 -1.22
N GLN A 183 -9.16 -11.55 -2.20
CA GLN A 183 -10.01 -12.72 -1.98
C GLN A 183 -9.20 -13.94 -1.49
N ASP A 184 -8.08 -14.24 -2.15
CA ASP A 184 -7.32 -15.48 -1.92
C ASP A 184 -6.46 -15.42 -0.64
N PHE A 185 -5.98 -14.25 -0.23
CA PHE A 185 -5.04 -14.08 0.89
C PHE A 185 -5.64 -13.42 2.14
N ASN A 186 -6.94 -13.07 2.17
CA ASN A 186 -7.58 -12.36 3.29
C ASN A 186 -6.82 -11.09 3.72
N LEU A 187 -6.24 -10.37 2.77
CA LEU A 187 -5.39 -9.22 3.01
C LEU A 187 -6.20 -7.99 3.42
N THR A 188 -5.62 -7.19 4.28
CA THR A 188 -6.00 -5.78 4.44
C THR A 188 -5.12 -4.96 3.52
N ILE A 189 -5.71 -4.28 2.54
CA ILE A 189 -4.96 -3.53 1.53
C ILE A 189 -5.22 -2.04 1.72
N ILE A 190 -4.15 -1.25 1.81
CA ILE A 190 -4.21 0.20 1.77
C ILE A 190 -3.57 0.65 0.45
N TYR A 191 -4.40 1.19 -0.41
CA TYR A 191 -4.05 1.57 -1.78
C TYR A 191 -4.03 3.09 -1.91
N VAL A 192 -2.92 3.66 -2.25
CA VAL A 192 -2.79 5.11 -2.50
C VAL A 192 -2.81 5.37 -3.99
N THR A 193 -3.66 6.30 -4.42
CA THR A 193 -3.69 6.82 -5.79
C THR A 193 -4.22 8.26 -5.82
N HIS A 194 -3.96 8.96 -6.90
CA HIS A 194 -4.64 10.21 -7.27
C HIS A 194 -5.66 9.99 -8.40
N ASP A 195 -5.74 8.76 -8.94
CA ASP A 195 -6.68 8.39 -10.01
C ASP A 195 -7.98 7.84 -9.40
N HIS A 196 -9.06 8.64 -9.47
CA HIS A 196 -10.36 8.22 -8.95
C HIS A 196 -10.93 7.00 -9.69
N LYS A 197 -10.60 6.76 -10.99
CA LYS A 197 -11.06 5.57 -11.71
C LYS A 197 -10.46 4.31 -11.12
N GLU A 198 -9.18 4.33 -10.75
CA GLU A 198 -8.55 3.23 -10.03
C GLU A 198 -9.22 3.01 -8.67
N ALA A 199 -9.40 4.09 -7.89
CA ALA A 199 -10.03 4.01 -6.58
C ALA A 199 -11.43 3.39 -6.65
N PHE A 200 -12.28 3.87 -7.56
CA PHE A 200 -13.65 3.34 -7.71
C PHE A 200 -13.72 1.91 -8.25
N ALA A 201 -12.68 1.45 -8.97
CA ALA A 201 -12.68 0.12 -9.56
C ALA A 201 -12.42 -1.00 -8.55
N VAL A 202 -11.61 -0.75 -7.50
CA VAL A 202 -11.11 -1.83 -6.62
C VAL A 202 -11.43 -1.69 -5.15
N SER A 203 -11.86 -0.49 -4.69
CA SER A 203 -11.99 -0.23 -3.26
C SER A 203 -13.29 -0.76 -2.66
N ASP A 204 -13.21 -1.32 -1.46
CA ASP A 204 -14.36 -1.48 -0.59
C ASP A 204 -14.72 -0.14 0.09
N GLU A 205 -13.68 0.64 0.42
CA GLU A 205 -13.81 1.94 1.08
C GLU A 205 -12.83 2.95 0.47
N ILE A 206 -13.23 4.20 0.40
CA ILE A 206 -12.41 5.31 -0.09
C ILE A 206 -12.34 6.35 1.02
N VAL A 207 -11.13 6.83 1.29
CA VAL A 207 -10.87 7.97 2.17
C VAL A 207 -10.32 9.09 1.29
N VAL A 208 -11.09 10.17 1.13
CA VAL A 208 -10.67 11.35 0.37
C VAL A 208 -9.89 12.28 1.29
N MET A 209 -8.67 12.59 0.90
CA MET A 209 -7.74 13.41 1.68
C MET A 209 -7.41 14.72 0.96
N ASN A 210 -7.36 15.80 1.74
CA ASN A 210 -6.94 17.11 1.28
C ASN A 210 -6.14 17.84 2.36
N SER A 211 -4.95 18.34 2.01
CA SER A 211 -4.12 19.16 2.90
C SER A 211 -4.01 18.60 4.34
N GLY A 212 -3.78 17.29 4.46
CA GLY A 212 -3.60 16.61 5.73
C GLY A 212 -4.89 16.32 6.52
N LYS A 213 -6.08 16.55 5.90
CA LYS A 213 -7.39 16.26 6.50
C LYS A 213 -8.13 15.20 5.71
N ILE A 214 -9.04 14.50 6.37
CA ILE A 214 -10.02 13.63 5.74
C ILE A 214 -11.26 14.48 5.41
N GLU A 215 -11.59 14.59 4.14
CA GLU A 215 -12.76 15.32 3.65
C GLU A 215 -14.01 14.45 3.60
N ALA A 216 -13.83 13.18 3.24
CA ALA A 216 -14.89 12.19 3.26
C ALA A 216 -14.32 10.77 3.39
N ALA A 217 -15.11 9.86 3.93
CA ALA A 217 -14.79 8.43 3.96
C ALA A 217 -16.07 7.61 3.81
N GLY A 218 -16.02 6.55 3.01
CA GLY A 218 -17.17 5.68 2.76
C GLY A 218 -16.96 4.75 1.58
N THR A 219 -18.02 4.09 1.15
CA THR A 219 -18.04 3.28 -0.08
C THR A 219 -17.96 4.17 -1.33
N ALA A 220 -17.65 3.57 -2.47
CA ALA A 220 -17.63 4.29 -3.74
C ALA A 220 -18.96 5.04 -4.04
N GLU A 221 -20.10 4.45 -3.66
CA GLU A 221 -21.42 5.07 -3.85
C GLU A 221 -21.64 6.26 -2.90
N GLU A 222 -21.23 6.15 -1.64
CA GLU A 222 -21.31 7.23 -0.66
C GLU A 222 -20.42 8.40 -1.06
N ILE A 223 -19.21 8.13 -1.53
CA ILE A 223 -18.29 9.17 -2.01
C ILE A 223 -18.83 9.89 -3.24
N LYS A 224 -19.45 9.19 -4.20
CA LYS A 224 -20.09 9.80 -5.38
C LYS A 224 -21.29 10.70 -5.01
N LYS A 225 -21.97 10.40 -3.91
CA LYS A 225 -23.12 11.16 -3.41
C LYS A 225 -22.72 12.21 -2.36
N SER A 226 -21.45 12.39 -2.09
CA SER A 226 -20.96 13.31 -1.07
C SER A 226 -21.37 14.75 -1.36
N GLU A 227 -21.91 15.44 -0.34
CA GLU A 227 -22.23 16.85 -0.40
C GLU A 227 -21.01 17.77 -0.11
N ASN A 228 -19.86 17.19 0.26
CA ASN A 228 -18.63 17.94 0.51
C ASN A 228 -18.15 18.62 -0.78
N GLU A 229 -18.01 19.94 -0.76
CA GLU A 229 -17.63 20.76 -1.92
C GLU A 229 -16.28 20.34 -2.51
N PHE A 230 -15.30 20.03 -1.67
CA PHE A 230 -13.98 19.56 -2.15
C PHE A 230 -14.11 18.23 -2.87
N VAL A 231 -14.90 17.29 -2.34
CA VAL A 231 -15.10 15.97 -2.95
C VAL A 231 -15.80 16.12 -4.32
N LYS A 232 -16.85 16.95 -4.41
CA LYS A 232 -17.51 17.27 -5.67
C LYS A 232 -16.51 17.82 -6.69
N TYR A 233 -15.78 18.87 -6.33
CA TYR A 233 -14.77 19.48 -7.20
C TYR A 233 -13.68 18.49 -7.62
N PHE A 234 -13.18 17.68 -6.69
CA PHE A 234 -12.10 16.71 -6.96
C PHE A 234 -12.55 15.56 -7.87
N LEU A 235 -13.83 15.20 -7.85
CA LEU A 235 -14.41 14.15 -8.68
C LEU A 235 -15.01 14.67 -9.99
N GLU A 236 -15.26 15.98 -10.08
CA GLU A 236 -15.67 16.62 -11.33
C GLU A 236 -14.53 16.54 -12.37
N PHE A 237 -14.84 16.03 -13.55
CA PHE A 237 -13.97 15.72 -14.68
C PHE A 237 -13.91 16.84 -15.68
#